data_4063667e7e729ae3bf9c9982cee27f37
#
_entry.id   4063667e7e729ae3bf9c9982cee27f37
#
_cell.length_a   1.000
_cell.length_b   1.000
_cell.length_c   1.000
_cell.angle_alpha   90.00
_cell.angle_beta   90.00
_cell.angle_gamma   90.00
#
_symmetry.space_group_name_H-M   'P 1'
#
loop_
_entity.id
_entity.type
_entity.pdbx_description
1 polymer ?
#
loop_
_entity_poly.entity_id
_entity_poly.type
_entity_poly.pdbx_seq_one_letter_code
_entity_poly.pdbx_strand_id
1 'polypeptide(L)'
;MNIQIFGKSKCFDTKKAERYFKERNIKFQSIDMTSKGLSRGEFDSVLKAVVSLDELIDKKAKGEQADILKYLASEDAKIEKLIENPKLFATPIVRNGRQATVGYKPEIWSKWE
;
A
#
# COMPACT_ATOMS: atom_id res chain seq x y z
N MET A 1 -0.59 -14.52 -12.65
CA MET A 1 -0.72 -13.44 -11.62
C MET A 1 0.49 -12.53 -11.68
N ASN A 2 0.29 -11.26 -11.49
CA ASN A 2 1.36 -10.27 -11.46
C ASN A 2 1.31 -9.55 -10.10
N ILE A 3 1.98 -10.14 -9.12
CA ILE A 3 1.92 -9.64 -7.74
C ILE A 3 3.01 -8.61 -7.50
N GLN A 4 2.59 -7.44 -6.97
CA GLN A 4 3.49 -6.40 -6.50
C GLN A 4 3.17 -6.13 -5.03
N ILE A 5 4.21 -6.12 -4.20
CA ILE A 5 4.05 -5.84 -2.77
C ILE A 5 4.78 -4.53 -2.46
N PHE A 6 4.01 -3.49 -2.19
CA PHE A 6 4.54 -2.19 -1.79
C PHE A 6 4.59 -2.17 -0.27
N GLY A 7 5.78 -2.26 0.28
CA GLY A 7 5.93 -2.43 1.70
C GLY A 7 7.06 -1.62 2.32
N LYS A 8 7.23 -1.81 3.63
CA LYS A 8 8.30 -1.19 4.42
C LYS A 8 9.06 -2.28 5.13
N SER A 9 10.39 -2.14 5.22
CA SER A 9 11.26 -3.16 5.81
C SER A 9 10.93 -3.47 7.27
N LYS A 10 10.41 -2.50 8.01
CA LYS A 10 10.05 -2.67 9.43
C LYS A 10 8.59 -3.03 9.66
N CYS A 11 7.84 -3.26 8.60
CA CYS A 11 6.42 -3.60 8.70
C CYS A 11 6.25 -5.12 8.77
N PHE A 12 5.72 -5.63 9.88
CA PHE A 12 5.50 -7.07 10.05
C PHE A 12 4.52 -7.63 9.01
N ASP A 13 3.47 -6.88 8.70
CA ASP A 13 2.48 -7.32 7.72
C ASP A 13 3.07 -7.42 6.32
N THR A 14 4.05 -6.55 5.98
CA THR A 14 4.79 -6.67 4.73
C THR A 14 5.52 -8.01 4.67
N LYS A 15 6.19 -8.38 5.74
CA LYS A 15 6.92 -9.65 5.81
C LYS A 15 5.98 -10.85 5.73
N LYS A 16 4.82 -10.75 6.38
CA LYS A 16 3.80 -11.81 6.30
C LYS A 16 3.26 -11.97 4.88
N ALA A 17 3.05 -10.86 4.19
CA ALA A 17 2.57 -10.90 2.80
C ALA A 17 3.61 -11.58 1.90
N GLU A 18 4.87 -11.19 2.03
CA GLU A 18 5.95 -11.81 1.25
C GLU A 18 6.05 -13.30 1.51
N ARG A 19 5.94 -13.70 2.77
CA ARG A 19 5.96 -15.11 3.15
C ARG A 19 4.78 -15.86 2.53
N TYR A 20 3.60 -15.28 2.55
CA TYR A 20 2.40 -15.90 1.99
C TYR A 20 2.64 -16.34 0.54
N PHE A 21 3.09 -15.41 -0.30
CA PHE A 21 3.31 -15.71 -1.72
C PHE A 21 4.52 -16.64 -1.94
N LYS A 22 5.55 -16.46 -1.15
CA LYS A 22 6.75 -17.29 -1.23
C LYS A 22 6.46 -18.75 -0.91
N GLU A 23 5.69 -19.00 0.15
CA GLU A 23 5.33 -20.36 0.56
C GLU A 23 4.44 -21.06 -0.48
N ARG A 24 3.75 -20.30 -1.29
CA ARG A 24 2.88 -20.83 -2.34
C ARG A 24 3.54 -20.84 -3.71
N ASN A 25 4.83 -20.53 -3.74
CA ASN A 25 5.61 -20.49 -5.00
C ASN A 25 5.04 -19.52 -6.02
N ILE A 26 4.44 -18.42 -5.53
CA ILE A 26 3.93 -17.35 -6.39
C ILE A 26 4.98 -16.25 -6.44
N LYS A 27 5.45 -15.93 -7.63
CA LYS A 27 6.44 -14.88 -7.82
C LYS A 27 5.82 -13.52 -7.55
N PHE A 28 6.58 -12.63 -6.95
CA PHE A 28 6.14 -11.27 -6.68
C PHE A 28 7.29 -10.29 -6.80
N GLN A 29 6.95 -9.04 -7.01
CA GLN A 29 7.90 -7.93 -7.02
C GLN A 29 7.76 -7.18 -5.71
N SER A 30 8.85 -6.97 -5.00
CA SER A 30 8.89 -6.25 -3.74
C SER A 30 9.34 -4.82 -4.00
N ILE A 31 8.54 -3.85 -3.57
CA ILE A 31 8.84 -2.43 -3.78
C ILE A 31 8.88 -1.74 -2.43
N ASP A 32 9.99 -1.05 -2.18
CA ASP A 32 10.18 -0.33 -0.92
C ASP A 32 9.51 1.04 -0.99
N MET A 33 8.46 1.23 -0.19
CA MET A 33 7.71 2.48 -0.14
C MET A 33 8.52 3.64 0.42
N THR A 34 9.58 3.37 1.16
CA THR A 34 10.40 4.44 1.72
C THR A 34 11.33 5.06 0.69
N SER A 35 11.66 4.32 -0.37
CA SER A 35 12.56 4.80 -1.41
C SER A 35 11.89 5.10 -2.74
N LYS A 36 10.88 4.32 -3.12
CA LYS A 36 10.27 4.48 -4.45
C LYS A 36 8.84 5.00 -4.45
N GLY A 37 7.99 4.47 -3.56
CA GLY A 37 6.59 4.88 -3.51
C GLY A 37 5.77 4.40 -4.69
N LEU A 38 4.59 5.02 -4.83
CA LEU A 38 3.66 4.73 -5.92
C LEU A 38 3.71 5.84 -6.97
N SER A 39 3.68 5.48 -8.24
CA SER A 39 3.42 6.44 -9.30
C SER A 39 1.96 6.87 -9.23
N ARG A 40 1.61 7.96 -9.89
CA ARG A 40 0.21 8.44 -9.89
C ARG A 40 -0.72 7.41 -10.50
N GLY A 41 -0.31 6.75 -11.58
CA GLY A 41 -1.13 5.71 -12.22
C GLY A 41 -1.32 4.51 -11.32
N GLU A 42 -0.26 4.08 -10.64
CA GLU A 42 -0.35 2.99 -9.67
C GLU A 42 -1.28 3.35 -8.52
N PHE A 43 -1.15 4.58 -8.00
CA PHE A 43 -2.00 5.06 -6.93
C PHE A 43 -3.47 5.06 -7.34
N ASP A 44 -3.78 5.59 -8.53
CA ASP A 44 -5.16 5.65 -9.02
C ASP A 44 -5.76 4.25 -9.14
N SER A 45 -4.98 3.29 -9.63
CA SER A 45 -5.41 1.90 -9.74
C SER A 45 -5.70 1.28 -8.38
N VAL A 46 -4.82 1.52 -7.41
CA VAL A 46 -4.97 1.02 -6.03
C VAL A 46 -6.20 1.64 -5.36
N LEU A 47 -6.35 2.95 -5.47
CA LEU A 47 -7.49 3.64 -4.85
C LEU A 47 -8.82 3.14 -5.42
N LYS A 48 -8.86 2.91 -6.72
CA LYS A 48 -10.07 2.39 -7.38
C LYS A 48 -10.44 1.00 -6.85
N ALA A 49 -9.46 0.15 -6.58
CA ALA A 49 -9.67 -1.20 -6.08
C ALA A 49 -10.05 -1.21 -4.59
N VAL A 50 -9.39 -0.38 -3.79
CA VAL A 50 -9.59 -0.32 -2.34
C VAL A 50 -10.82 0.53 -1.98
N VAL A 51 -11.13 1.53 -2.81
CA VAL A 51 -12.28 2.43 -2.70
C VAL A 51 -12.15 3.49 -1.59
N SER A 52 -11.45 3.20 -0.51
CA SER A 52 -11.31 4.13 0.63
C SER A 52 -9.90 4.71 0.71
N LEU A 53 -9.79 6.02 0.53
CA LEU A 53 -8.51 6.72 0.72
C LEU A 53 -8.01 6.57 2.16
N ASP A 54 -8.94 6.57 3.12
CA ASP A 54 -8.58 6.46 4.53
C ASP A 54 -7.84 5.17 4.85
N GLU A 55 -8.18 4.07 4.18
CA GLU A 55 -7.48 2.79 4.37
C GLU A 55 -6.03 2.82 3.88
N LEU A 56 -5.71 3.74 2.98
CA LEU A 56 -4.36 3.87 2.44
C LEU A 56 -3.44 4.68 3.34
N ILE A 57 -3.97 5.31 4.38
CA ILE A 57 -3.21 6.15 5.29
C ILE A 57 -2.77 5.35 6.51
N ASP A 58 -1.47 5.40 6.82
CA ASP A 58 -0.94 4.76 8.03
C ASP A 58 -1.33 5.59 9.26
N LYS A 59 -2.26 5.06 10.05
CA LYS A 59 -2.76 5.73 11.27
C LYS A 59 -1.70 5.84 12.36
N LYS A 60 -0.63 5.07 12.26
CA LYS A 60 0.47 5.08 13.23
C LYS A 60 1.63 5.96 12.81
N ALA A 61 1.56 6.54 11.61
CA ALA A 61 2.62 7.42 11.13
C ALA A 61 2.75 8.65 12.02
N LYS A 62 3.99 9.05 12.26
CA LYS A 62 4.32 10.17 13.14
C LYS A 62 5.21 11.17 12.39
N GLY A 63 5.26 12.39 12.90
CA GLY A 63 6.10 13.43 12.36
C GLY A 63 5.30 14.54 11.72
N GLU A 64 6.01 15.55 11.23
CA GLU A 64 5.39 16.77 10.69
C GLU A 64 4.45 16.48 9.52
N GLN A 65 4.88 15.66 8.57
CA GLN A 65 4.07 15.38 7.38
C GLN A 65 2.82 14.59 7.73
N ALA A 66 2.91 13.67 8.69
CA ALA A 66 1.75 12.91 9.16
C ALA A 66 0.75 13.85 9.84
N ASP A 67 1.24 14.79 10.63
CA ASP A 67 0.39 15.78 11.31
C ASP A 67 -0.31 16.70 10.30
N ILE A 68 0.42 17.15 9.29
CA ILE A 68 -0.15 18.00 8.23
C ILE A 68 -1.27 17.24 7.51
N LEU A 69 -1.04 15.97 7.19
CA LEU A 69 -2.03 15.15 6.49
C LEU A 69 -3.37 15.10 7.24
N LYS A 70 -3.33 14.99 8.57
CA LYS A 70 -4.53 14.89 9.40
C LYS A 70 -5.42 16.14 9.31
N TYR A 71 -4.83 17.29 9.02
CA TYR A 71 -5.55 18.56 8.99
C TYR A 71 -5.96 19.00 7.59
N LEU A 72 -5.58 18.23 6.57
CA LEU A 72 -6.01 18.56 5.20
C LEU A 72 -7.48 18.22 5.02
N ALA A 73 -8.25 19.20 4.52
CA ALA A 73 -9.69 19.04 4.33
C ALA A 73 -10.02 18.37 3.00
N SER A 74 -9.26 18.69 1.97
CA SER A 74 -9.52 18.20 0.60
C SER A 74 -8.92 16.82 0.39
N GLU A 75 -9.68 15.94 -0.25
CA GLU A 75 -9.18 14.61 -0.63
C GLU A 75 -8.01 14.75 -1.61
N ASP A 76 -8.11 15.67 -2.57
CA ASP A 76 -7.02 15.89 -3.53
C ASP A 76 -5.73 16.32 -2.84
N ALA A 77 -5.81 17.17 -1.82
CA ALA A 77 -4.64 17.60 -1.07
C ALA A 77 -4.02 16.43 -0.29
N LYS A 78 -4.85 15.55 0.26
CA LYS A 78 -4.38 14.35 0.95
C LYS A 78 -3.66 13.40 0.00
N ILE A 79 -4.20 13.23 -1.21
CA ILE A 79 -3.59 12.37 -2.23
C ILE A 79 -2.21 12.89 -2.59
N GLU A 80 -2.08 14.20 -2.85
CA GLU A 80 -0.79 14.79 -3.18
C GLU A 80 0.21 14.60 -2.05
N LYS A 81 -0.22 14.80 -0.81
CA LYS A 81 0.66 14.63 0.36
C LYS A 81 1.15 13.20 0.48
N LEU A 82 0.27 12.22 0.25
CA LEU A 82 0.63 10.81 0.28
C LEU A 82 1.65 10.46 -0.80
N ILE A 83 1.43 10.92 -2.02
CA ILE A 83 2.32 10.63 -3.14
C ILE A 83 3.70 11.24 -2.91
N GLU A 84 3.75 12.46 -2.37
CA GLU A 84 5.01 13.13 -2.06
C GLU A 84 5.73 12.49 -0.86
N ASN A 85 5.00 11.84 0.03
CA ASN A 85 5.54 11.25 1.26
C ASN A 85 5.10 9.80 1.41
N PRO A 86 5.70 8.89 0.63
CA PRO A 86 5.26 7.48 0.60
C PRO A 86 5.29 6.77 1.96
N LYS A 87 6.07 7.28 2.91
CA LYS A 87 6.10 6.72 4.26
C LYS A 87 4.77 6.85 4.98
N LEU A 88 3.88 7.71 4.51
CA LEU A 88 2.56 7.93 5.11
C LEU A 88 1.53 6.88 4.68
N PHE A 89 1.85 6.08 3.67
CA PHE A 89 0.96 5.00 3.25
C PHE A 89 0.93 3.86 4.25
N ALA A 90 -0.26 3.30 4.46
CA ALA A 90 -0.39 2.03 5.15
C ALA A 90 0.23 0.94 4.29
N THR A 91 0.87 -0.05 4.91
CA THR A 91 1.56 -1.13 4.20
C THR A 91 1.19 -2.48 4.81
N PRO A 92 1.32 -3.57 4.05
CA PRO A 92 1.68 -3.60 2.65
C PRO A 92 0.49 -3.25 1.76
N ILE A 93 0.75 -2.68 0.60
CA ILE A 93 -0.23 -2.59 -0.46
C ILE A 93 0.11 -3.71 -1.43
N VAL A 94 -0.79 -4.68 -1.56
CA VAL A 94 -0.57 -5.84 -2.44
C VAL A 94 -1.46 -5.67 -3.67
N ARG A 95 -0.83 -5.68 -4.83
CA ARG A 95 -1.49 -5.42 -6.10
C ARG A 95 -1.37 -6.62 -7.02
N ASN A 96 -2.47 -6.96 -7.68
CA ASN A 96 -2.51 -7.99 -8.71
C ASN A 96 -3.30 -7.43 -9.90
N GLY A 97 -2.57 -6.79 -10.84
CA GLY A 97 -3.24 -6.10 -11.93
C GLY A 97 -4.13 -4.97 -11.42
N ARG A 98 -5.43 -5.10 -11.62
CA ARG A 98 -6.41 -4.11 -11.17
C ARG A 98 -6.90 -4.33 -9.75
N GLN A 99 -6.56 -5.48 -9.18
CA GLN A 99 -6.95 -5.80 -7.81
C GLN A 99 -5.88 -5.31 -6.84
N ALA A 100 -6.30 -4.89 -5.67
CA ALA A 100 -5.37 -4.44 -4.64
C ALA A 100 -5.98 -4.58 -3.26
N THR A 101 -5.11 -4.79 -2.27
CA THR A 101 -5.49 -4.84 -0.86
C THR A 101 -4.51 -4.03 -0.04
N VAL A 102 -4.92 -3.65 1.16
CA VAL A 102 -4.06 -2.99 2.14
C VAL A 102 -4.01 -3.87 3.39
N GLY A 103 -2.81 -4.10 3.90
CA GLY A 103 -2.59 -4.95 5.05
C GLY A 103 -2.44 -6.42 4.68
N TYR A 104 -2.48 -7.26 5.69
CA TYR A 104 -2.35 -8.70 5.51
C TYR A 104 -3.73 -9.31 5.25
N LYS A 105 -3.97 -9.71 4.01
CA LYS A 105 -5.30 -10.18 3.55
C LYS A 105 -5.23 -11.52 2.82
N PRO A 106 -4.75 -12.58 3.47
CA PRO A 106 -4.60 -13.88 2.80
C PRO A 106 -5.93 -14.45 2.29
N GLU A 107 -7.04 -14.16 2.98
CA GLU A 107 -8.36 -14.62 2.58
C GLU A 107 -8.80 -14.01 1.25
N ILE A 108 -8.34 -12.82 0.92
CA ILE A 108 -8.62 -12.19 -0.37
C ILE A 108 -7.66 -12.73 -1.43
N TRP A 109 -6.38 -12.81 -1.11
CA TRP A 109 -5.35 -13.26 -2.04
C TRP A 109 -5.58 -14.69 -2.52
N SER A 110 -6.13 -15.53 -1.67
CA SER A 110 -6.43 -16.92 -2.04
C SER A 110 -7.48 -17.02 -3.13
N LYS A 111 -8.25 -15.96 -3.35
CA LYS A 111 -9.30 -15.93 -4.38
C LYS A 111 -8.85 -15.30 -5.68
N TRP A 112 -7.59 -14.87 -5.76
CA TRP A 112 -7.07 -14.17 -6.93
C TRP A 112 -6.64 -15.08 -8.07
N GLU A 113 -6.72 -16.36 -7.91
CA GLU A 113 -6.32 -17.32 -8.95
C GLU A 113 -7.34 -17.47 -10.05
#